data_9d2f57e793b7f72a4b0d2d213524c4c0
#
_entry.id   9d2f57e793b7f72a4b0d2d213524c4c0
#
_cell.length_a   1.000
_cell.length_b   1.000
_cell.length_c   1.000
_cell.angle_alpha   90.00
_cell.angle_beta   90.00
_cell.angle_gamma   90.00
#
_symmetry.space_group_name_H-M   'P 1'
#
loop_
_entity.id
_entity.type
_entity.pdbx_description
1 polymer ?
#
loop_
_entity_poly.entity_id
_entity_poly.type
_entity_poly.pdbx_seq_one_letter_code
_entity_poly.pdbx_strand_id
1 'polypeptide(L)'
;MTRRARDASLSDAFRAVLALCALAFPSPATALDASSSHISRASGGLGARQLLDHDASWFRAQMHGGAHNALDPGRDVSDQVGRTTCLSSDAFVRVAGDGRTFSLNGEPWVFAGWNQWEVLEAASDAPPPFRHLPLPGREHIVRQMNEAVDAGLKVMRLWAHTITEGHALQTRPGEFDEDILRGLDFVLAEAGKRGLKLILAMTDNWYPVGGIDWYVKHSPTASTHADFFTDENAVALFLETHASLANRVNAITGVAYKNDPTIMAWNLANEPRCQGCDPSVMQAWIERTCAAFKEHAPNHLVGIGTEGFYGKASGFMDSNPGLGGSDWASREGQDFLQNAATKCVDYVGVHVWPDDWNFPGTAFQRRFIEQRIAATRDSMPGGPKPFVLEEFGKTVRAGETNENALNAEDGRTTPTRVKYFESAYAVSEAAAREGDLSGTLFWHFYDRGVGPGKYGVRSNDDAFRVVEKHARAMNAIAGVPESCAVSNEA
;
A
#
# COMPACT_ATOMS: atom_id res chain seq x y z
N MET A 1 -17.34 -17.21 -40.83
CA MET A 1 -18.44 -17.30 -39.85
C MET A 1 -17.98 -17.99 -38.57
N THR A 2 -16.91 -17.52 -37.85
CA THR A 2 -16.43 -18.22 -36.64
C THR A 2 -15.73 -17.33 -35.62
N ARG A 3 -15.75 -15.99 -35.76
CA ARG A 3 -15.14 -15.07 -34.76
C ARG A 3 -16.17 -14.34 -33.88
N ARG A 4 -17.41 -14.17 -34.35
CA ARG A 4 -18.44 -13.46 -33.55
C ARG A 4 -19.14 -14.29 -32.47
N ALA A 5 -18.97 -15.60 -32.45
CA ALA A 5 -19.63 -16.48 -31.48
C ALA A 5 -18.82 -16.68 -30.18
N ARG A 6 -17.52 -16.35 -30.16
CA ARG A 6 -16.69 -16.49 -28.96
C ARG A 6 -16.71 -15.25 -28.05
N ASP A 7 -16.91 -14.06 -28.60
CA ASP A 7 -16.94 -12.83 -27.81
C ASP A 7 -18.25 -12.64 -27.02
N ALA A 8 -19.36 -13.27 -27.48
CA ALA A 8 -20.62 -13.23 -26.75
C ALA A 8 -20.64 -14.10 -25.49
N SER A 9 -19.89 -15.21 -25.47
CA SER A 9 -19.87 -16.14 -24.33
C SER A 9 -19.05 -15.64 -23.12
N LEU A 10 -18.04 -14.84 -23.36
CA LEU A 10 -17.23 -14.21 -22.30
C LEU A 10 -17.97 -13.05 -21.62
N SER A 11 -18.76 -12.30 -22.39
CA SER A 11 -19.59 -11.21 -21.86
C SER A 11 -20.73 -11.74 -20.98
N ASP A 12 -21.30 -12.88 -21.31
CA ASP A 12 -22.42 -13.47 -20.56
C ASP A 12 -21.96 -14.21 -19.30
N ALA A 13 -20.79 -14.83 -19.32
CA ALA A 13 -20.17 -15.40 -18.13
C ALA A 13 -19.79 -14.32 -17.10
N PHE A 14 -19.29 -13.18 -17.58
CA PHE A 14 -18.94 -12.04 -16.73
C PHE A 14 -20.18 -11.36 -16.11
N ARG A 15 -21.27 -11.28 -16.85
CA ARG A 15 -22.56 -10.78 -16.33
C ARG A 15 -23.19 -11.74 -15.32
N ALA A 16 -22.99 -13.04 -15.46
CA ALA A 16 -23.50 -14.05 -14.52
C ALA A 16 -22.75 -14.00 -13.18
N VAL A 17 -21.44 -13.75 -13.16
CA VAL A 17 -20.64 -13.58 -11.93
C VAL A 17 -21.05 -12.31 -11.17
N LEU A 18 -21.28 -11.20 -11.88
CA LEU A 18 -21.79 -9.96 -11.27
C LEU A 18 -23.24 -10.11 -10.74
N ALA A 19 -24.07 -10.92 -11.37
CA ALA A 19 -25.43 -11.18 -10.91
C ALA A 19 -25.46 -12.13 -9.69
N LEU A 20 -24.51 -13.06 -9.58
CA LEU A 20 -24.39 -13.97 -8.43
C LEU A 20 -23.86 -13.26 -7.19
N CYS A 21 -22.96 -12.30 -7.32
CA CYS A 21 -22.53 -11.45 -6.21
C CYS A 21 -23.65 -10.53 -5.70
N ALA A 22 -24.59 -10.12 -6.56
CA ALA A 22 -25.73 -9.29 -6.17
C ALA A 22 -26.86 -10.08 -5.46
N LEU A 23 -26.86 -11.40 -5.57
CA LEU A 23 -27.91 -12.29 -5.00
C LEU A 23 -27.48 -12.97 -3.69
N ALA A 24 -26.24 -12.84 -3.26
CA ALA A 24 -25.70 -13.53 -2.08
C ALA A 24 -25.85 -12.76 -0.74
N PHE A 25 -26.38 -11.54 -0.76
CA PHE A 25 -26.60 -10.78 0.49
C PHE A 25 -28.08 -10.41 0.63
N PRO A 26 -28.84 -11.08 1.51
CA PRO A 26 -30.15 -10.59 1.90
C PRO A 26 -29.99 -9.32 2.75
N SER A 27 -30.62 -8.25 2.27
CA SER A 27 -30.78 -7.00 3.02
C SER A 27 -31.49 -7.28 4.35
N PRO A 28 -30.95 -6.84 5.51
CA PRO A 28 -31.65 -6.95 6.78
C PRO A 28 -32.69 -5.82 6.90
N ALA A 29 -33.85 -6.02 6.34
CA ALA A 29 -34.98 -5.14 6.52
C ALA A 29 -36.28 -5.94 6.50
N THR A 30 -36.51 -6.75 7.53
CA THR A 30 -37.87 -7.13 8.00
C THR A 30 -37.77 -7.70 9.40
N ALA A 31 -37.89 -6.86 10.40
CA ALA A 31 -38.58 -7.10 11.68
C ALA A 31 -38.42 -5.87 12.56
N LEU A 32 -39.39 -4.97 12.49
CA LEU A 32 -39.94 -4.26 13.66
C LEU A 32 -41.12 -3.45 13.18
N ASP A 33 -42.28 -3.93 13.57
CA ASP A 33 -43.57 -3.32 13.29
C ASP A 33 -43.90 -2.23 14.33
N ALA A 34 -44.55 -1.18 13.81
CA ALA A 34 -45.41 -0.22 14.49
C ALA A 34 -44.94 0.51 15.76
N SER A 35 -44.54 1.79 15.60
CA SER A 35 -45.35 2.89 16.10
C SER A 35 -44.69 4.25 15.88
N SER A 36 -45.53 5.24 15.49
CA SER A 36 -45.39 6.70 15.56
C SER A 36 -44.53 7.44 14.51
N SER A 37 -45.26 7.95 13.52
CA SER A 37 -45.35 9.34 13.03
C SER A 37 -44.13 10.27 13.03
N HIS A 38 -43.90 10.79 11.81
CA HIS A 38 -43.23 12.05 11.48
C HIS A 38 -41.80 12.25 11.97
N ILE A 39 -40.87 12.09 11.02
CA ILE A 39 -39.85 13.08 10.68
C ILE A 39 -39.26 12.73 9.29
N SER A 40 -39.08 13.76 8.53
CA SER A 40 -38.63 13.92 7.14
C SER A 40 -37.56 12.94 6.63
N ARG A 41 -37.83 12.48 5.41
CA ARG A 41 -36.87 11.90 4.47
C ARG A 41 -35.68 12.87 4.23
N ALA A 42 -34.48 12.47 4.56
CA ALA A 42 -33.23 12.75 3.86
C ALA A 42 -32.04 12.18 4.65
N SER A 43 -31.66 10.97 4.36
CA SER A 43 -30.26 10.46 4.48
C SER A 43 -30.26 8.97 4.13
N GLY A 44 -30.32 8.69 2.83
CA GLY A 44 -30.21 7.35 2.30
C GLY A 44 -28.75 6.92 2.27
N GLY A 45 -28.51 5.66 2.58
CA GLY A 45 -27.21 5.04 2.58
C GLY A 45 -26.46 5.10 1.23
N LEU A 46 -25.64 6.09 1.10
CA LEU A 46 -24.72 6.32 -0.02
C LEU A 46 -23.34 5.69 0.21
N GLY A 47 -23.01 5.35 1.46
CA GLY A 47 -21.64 4.95 1.80
C GLY A 47 -21.18 3.62 1.18
N ALA A 48 -21.93 2.55 1.34
CA ALA A 48 -21.48 1.22 0.90
C ALA A 48 -21.57 1.01 -0.63
N ARG A 49 -22.59 1.57 -1.28
CA ARG A 49 -22.68 1.50 -2.74
C ARG A 49 -21.64 2.39 -3.45
N GLN A 50 -21.34 3.56 -2.90
CA GLN A 50 -20.29 4.41 -3.48
C GLN A 50 -18.89 3.81 -3.32
N LEU A 51 -18.60 3.12 -2.21
CA LEU A 51 -17.32 2.43 -2.04
C LEU A 51 -17.17 1.27 -3.05
N LEU A 52 -18.19 0.45 -3.23
CA LEU A 52 -18.16 -0.65 -4.21
C LEU A 52 -18.10 -0.15 -5.67
N ASP A 53 -18.83 0.91 -6.00
CA ASP A 53 -18.76 1.54 -7.33
C ASP A 53 -17.43 2.28 -7.55
N HIS A 54 -16.81 2.81 -6.50
CA HIS A 54 -15.50 3.45 -6.56
C HIS A 54 -14.39 2.43 -6.85
N ASP A 55 -14.40 1.28 -6.19
CA ASP A 55 -13.44 0.20 -6.41
C ASP A 55 -13.61 -0.41 -7.82
N ALA A 56 -14.85 -0.64 -8.26
CA ALA A 56 -15.11 -1.13 -9.61
C ALA A 56 -14.78 -0.09 -10.70
N SER A 57 -14.86 1.20 -10.43
CA SER A 57 -14.46 2.26 -11.36
C SER A 57 -12.95 2.40 -11.44
N TRP A 58 -12.25 2.27 -10.32
CA TRP A 58 -10.79 2.22 -10.25
C TRP A 58 -10.24 1.05 -11.06
N PHE A 59 -10.81 -0.13 -10.85
CA PHE A 59 -10.47 -1.35 -11.59
C PHE A 59 -10.71 -1.20 -13.10
N ARG A 60 -11.84 -0.61 -13.51
CA ARG A 60 -12.15 -0.37 -14.94
C ARG A 60 -11.27 0.71 -15.58
N ALA A 61 -10.88 1.75 -14.84
CA ALA A 61 -10.00 2.79 -15.35
C ALA A 61 -8.57 2.30 -15.59
N GLN A 62 -8.10 1.34 -14.79
CA GLN A 62 -6.82 0.67 -15.02
C GLN A 62 -6.84 -0.16 -16.31
N MET A 63 -7.98 -0.77 -16.66
CA MET A 63 -8.13 -1.68 -17.81
C MET A 63 -8.13 -0.99 -19.18
N HIS A 64 -8.42 0.31 -19.29
CA HIS A 64 -8.64 1.01 -20.56
C HIS A 64 -7.57 2.05 -20.95
N GLY A 65 -6.48 2.18 -20.18
CA GLY A 65 -5.44 3.21 -20.36
C GLY A 65 -4.29 2.88 -21.34
N GLY A 66 -4.35 1.82 -22.11
CA GLY A 66 -3.25 1.38 -22.95
C GLY A 66 -3.21 2.02 -24.34
N ALA A 67 -2.55 3.16 -24.49
CA ALA A 67 -2.09 3.63 -25.80
C ALA A 67 -0.62 3.23 -26.00
N HIS A 68 -0.36 2.37 -26.98
CA HIS A 68 0.97 1.91 -27.34
C HIS A 68 1.82 3.04 -27.90
N ASN A 69 2.88 3.43 -27.20
CA ASN A 69 4.01 4.16 -27.81
C ASN A 69 5.21 3.22 -27.90
N ALA A 70 5.78 3.16 -29.09
CA ALA A 70 6.90 2.30 -29.44
C ALA A 70 8.14 2.61 -28.60
N LEU A 71 8.79 1.55 -28.13
CA LEU A 71 10.05 1.56 -27.39
C LEU A 71 11.20 1.97 -28.34
N ASP A 72 12.11 2.79 -27.84
CA ASP A 72 13.42 3.02 -28.43
C ASP A 72 14.36 1.85 -28.07
N PRO A 73 14.85 1.05 -29.03
CA PRO A 73 15.58 -0.19 -28.73
C PRO A 73 17.07 -0.01 -28.43
N GLY A 74 17.55 1.18 -28.13
CA GLY A 74 18.98 1.53 -28.24
C GLY A 74 19.80 1.67 -26.96
N ARG A 75 19.41 1.13 -25.80
CA ARG A 75 20.30 1.12 -24.62
C ARG A 75 20.48 -0.28 -24.05
N ASP A 76 21.70 -0.78 -24.17
CA ASP A 76 22.16 -2.01 -23.58
C ASP A 76 22.10 -1.93 -22.04
N VAL A 77 21.39 -2.88 -21.41
CA VAL A 77 21.14 -2.95 -19.96
C VAL A 77 22.31 -3.59 -19.21
N SER A 78 23.31 -4.13 -19.94
CA SER A 78 24.40 -4.94 -19.35
C SER A 78 25.54 -4.13 -18.72
N ASP A 79 25.66 -2.82 -18.98
CA ASP A 79 26.84 -2.02 -18.61
C ASP A 79 26.74 -1.23 -17.29
N GLN A 80 25.74 -1.50 -16.43
CA GLN A 80 25.60 -0.77 -15.16
C GLN A 80 26.00 -1.54 -13.88
N VAL A 81 26.86 -2.53 -14.01
CA VAL A 81 27.44 -3.24 -12.85
C VAL A 81 28.70 -2.52 -12.37
N GLY A 82 28.57 -1.35 -11.82
CA GLY A 82 29.72 -0.58 -11.31
C GLY A 82 29.40 0.59 -10.40
N ARG A 83 28.11 0.84 -10.11
CA ARG A 83 27.73 1.92 -9.20
C ARG A 83 27.92 1.44 -7.76
N THR A 84 28.94 1.99 -7.09
CA THR A 84 29.10 1.85 -5.63
C THR A 84 27.88 2.47 -4.97
N THR A 85 26.97 1.63 -4.49
CA THR A 85 25.80 2.08 -3.74
C THR A 85 26.27 2.59 -2.39
N CYS A 86 26.04 3.85 -2.11
CA CYS A 86 26.28 4.43 -0.78
C CYS A 86 25.22 3.97 0.26
N LEU A 87 24.34 3.06 -0.11
CA LEU A 87 23.41 2.41 0.80
C LEU A 87 24.02 1.10 1.29
N SER A 88 24.10 0.90 2.60
CA SER A 88 24.50 -0.38 3.16
C SER A 88 23.38 -1.39 2.98
N SER A 89 23.61 -2.40 2.13
CA SER A 89 22.65 -3.49 1.90
C SER A 89 22.59 -4.49 3.06
N ASP A 90 23.64 -4.57 3.88
CA ASP A 90 23.90 -5.73 4.75
C ASP A 90 23.40 -5.56 6.19
N ALA A 91 22.77 -4.44 6.52
CA ALA A 91 22.26 -4.18 7.86
C ALA A 91 20.74 -4.13 7.91
N PHE A 92 20.17 -4.65 9.00
CA PHE A 92 18.77 -4.49 9.32
C PHE A 92 18.47 -3.05 9.78
N VAL A 93 17.36 -2.51 9.32
CA VAL A 93 16.79 -1.29 9.89
C VAL A 93 16.29 -1.59 11.30
N ARG A 94 16.55 -0.69 12.23
CA ARG A 94 16.16 -0.80 13.65
C ARG A 94 15.40 0.45 14.08
N VAL A 95 14.57 0.31 15.10
CA VAL A 95 14.11 1.48 15.86
C VAL A 95 15.31 2.00 16.64
N ALA A 96 15.58 3.29 16.55
CA ALA A 96 16.69 3.93 17.25
C ALA A 96 16.44 3.98 18.76
N GLY A 97 17.49 4.28 19.54
CA GLY A 97 17.39 4.32 21.01
C GLY A 97 16.45 5.38 21.57
N ASP A 98 16.06 6.37 20.77
CA ASP A 98 15.07 7.39 21.11
C ASP A 98 13.61 6.88 21.00
N GLY A 99 13.40 5.70 20.41
CA GLY A 99 12.09 5.11 20.16
C GLY A 99 11.26 5.79 19.07
N ARG A 100 11.74 6.90 18.49
CA ARG A 100 11.00 7.80 17.58
C ARG A 100 11.47 7.72 16.14
N THR A 101 12.71 7.32 15.93
CA THR A 101 13.35 7.32 14.61
C THR A 101 13.86 5.94 14.25
N PHE A 102 14.26 5.77 12.99
CA PHE A 102 14.97 4.58 12.57
C PHE A 102 16.49 4.81 12.63
N SER A 103 17.21 3.69 12.72
CA SER A 103 18.65 3.64 12.50
C SER A 103 19.02 2.54 11.51
N LEU A 104 20.08 2.79 10.75
CA LEU A 104 20.70 1.82 9.85
C LEU A 104 22.21 1.85 10.08
N ASN A 105 22.83 0.72 10.39
CA ASN A 105 24.24 0.63 10.83
C ASN A 105 24.58 1.49 12.07
N GLY A 106 23.61 1.74 12.93
CA GLY A 106 23.78 2.58 14.11
C GLY A 106 23.65 4.09 13.87
N GLU A 107 23.55 4.52 12.62
CA GLU A 107 23.34 5.92 12.24
C GLU A 107 21.85 6.25 12.07
N PRO A 108 21.42 7.49 12.38
CA PRO A 108 20.05 7.94 12.12
C PRO A 108 19.69 7.73 10.66
N TRP A 109 18.46 7.24 10.42
CA TRP A 109 18.02 6.93 9.08
C TRP A 109 16.58 7.37 8.83
N VAL A 110 16.41 8.21 7.83
CA VAL A 110 15.12 8.62 7.28
C VAL A 110 15.11 8.36 5.78
N PHE A 111 13.93 8.20 5.20
CA PHE A 111 13.81 7.81 3.81
C PHE A 111 12.65 8.47 3.06
N ALA A 112 12.84 8.63 1.76
CA ALA A 112 11.78 8.72 0.76
C ALA A 112 11.70 7.41 0.00
N GLY A 113 10.49 7.00 -0.38
CA GLY A 113 10.25 5.76 -1.08
C GLY A 113 8.95 5.79 -1.89
N TRP A 114 8.53 4.63 -2.35
CA TRP A 114 7.36 4.47 -3.20
C TRP A 114 6.62 3.17 -2.94
N ASN A 115 5.36 3.12 -3.37
CA ASN A 115 4.56 1.90 -3.42
C ASN A 115 4.55 1.32 -4.82
N GLN A 116 4.58 -0.02 -4.92
CA GLN A 116 4.38 -0.76 -6.16
C GLN A 116 3.70 -2.09 -5.88
N TRP A 117 2.39 -2.12 -6.02
CA TRP A 117 1.55 -3.26 -5.70
C TRP A 117 1.61 -4.39 -6.75
N GLU A 118 1.92 -4.04 -8.02
CA GLU A 118 1.95 -4.98 -9.15
C GLU A 118 3.30 -5.70 -9.34
N VAL A 119 4.26 -5.45 -8.46
CA VAL A 119 5.63 -5.91 -8.70
C VAL A 119 5.74 -7.44 -8.77
N LEU A 120 4.93 -8.15 -8.01
CA LEU A 120 4.97 -9.61 -7.97
C LEU A 120 4.36 -10.22 -9.24
N GLU A 121 3.27 -9.65 -9.75
CA GLU A 121 2.68 -9.99 -11.04
C GLU A 121 3.67 -9.76 -12.19
N ALA A 122 4.40 -8.66 -12.16
CA ALA A 122 5.42 -8.36 -13.15
C ALA A 122 6.62 -9.31 -13.05
N ALA A 123 7.07 -9.63 -11.83
CA ALA A 123 8.22 -10.51 -11.59
C ALA A 123 7.97 -11.98 -11.99
N SER A 124 6.71 -12.42 -11.96
CA SER A 124 6.27 -13.77 -12.28
C SER A 124 5.53 -13.87 -13.62
N ASP A 125 5.58 -12.80 -14.44
CA ASP A 125 4.95 -12.75 -15.77
C ASP A 125 3.46 -13.14 -15.77
N ALA A 126 2.69 -12.56 -14.83
CA ALA A 126 1.26 -12.81 -14.71
C ALA A 126 0.52 -12.62 -16.05
N PRO A 127 -0.51 -13.43 -16.34
CA PRO A 127 -1.27 -13.31 -17.57
C PRO A 127 -2.14 -12.04 -17.58
N PRO A 128 -2.53 -11.52 -18.77
CA PRO A 128 -3.56 -10.48 -18.84
C PRO A 128 -4.88 -10.97 -18.19
N PRO A 129 -5.74 -10.07 -17.64
CA PRO A 129 -5.72 -8.62 -17.82
C PRO A 129 -4.91 -7.85 -16.77
N PHE A 130 -4.36 -8.50 -15.76
CA PHE A 130 -3.72 -7.82 -14.61
C PHE A 130 -2.26 -7.47 -14.84
N ARG A 131 -1.66 -7.92 -15.92
CA ARG A 131 -0.37 -7.44 -16.32
C ARG A 131 -0.50 -6.13 -17.09
N HIS A 132 -0.36 -5.03 -16.38
CA HIS A 132 -0.33 -3.69 -16.99
C HIS A 132 1.05 -3.36 -17.55
N LEU A 133 2.08 -4.05 -17.06
CA LEU A 133 3.43 -3.86 -17.52
C LEU A 133 3.67 -4.63 -18.81
N PRO A 134 4.30 -4.01 -19.84
CA PRO A 134 4.76 -4.74 -21.01
C PRO A 134 5.75 -5.83 -20.59
N LEU A 135 5.82 -6.91 -21.36
CA LEU A 135 6.84 -7.93 -21.14
C LEU A 135 8.20 -7.49 -21.71
N PRO A 136 9.30 -7.92 -21.11
CA PRO A 136 9.42 -8.74 -19.90
C PRO A 136 9.21 -7.89 -18.64
N GLY A 137 8.37 -8.36 -17.71
CA GLY A 137 8.05 -7.63 -16.48
C GLY A 137 9.26 -7.40 -15.57
N ARG A 138 10.19 -8.33 -15.50
CA ARG A 138 11.45 -8.20 -14.73
C ARG A 138 12.34 -7.05 -15.19
N GLU A 139 12.39 -6.77 -16.49
CA GLU A 139 13.14 -5.61 -17.02
C GLU A 139 12.49 -4.29 -16.56
N HIS A 140 11.18 -4.20 -16.51
CA HIS A 140 10.49 -3.02 -15.98
C HIS A 140 10.79 -2.80 -14.50
N ILE A 141 10.81 -3.87 -13.69
CA ILE A 141 11.17 -3.79 -12.27
C ILE A 141 12.61 -3.27 -12.12
N VAL A 142 13.55 -3.79 -12.89
CA VAL A 142 14.95 -3.35 -12.87
C VAL A 142 15.08 -1.87 -13.24
N ARG A 143 14.39 -1.43 -14.33
CA ARG A 143 14.40 -0.01 -14.72
C ARG A 143 13.79 0.87 -13.65
N GLN A 144 12.63 0.50 -13.11
CA GLN A 144 11.98 1.24 -12.04
C GLN A 144 12.88 1.38 -10.80
N MET A 145 13.52 0.29 -10.36
CA MET A 145 14.45 0.34 -9.24
C MET A 145 15.67 1.22 -9.54
N ASN A 146 16.20 1.19 -10.77
CA ASN A 146 17.30 2.07 -11.18
C ASN A 146 16.87 3.55 -11.14
N GLU A 147 15.72 3.88 -11.75
CA GLU A 147 15.18 5.24 -11.76
C GLU A 147 14.87 5.74 -10.34
N ALA A 148 14.41 4.84 -9.45
CA ALA A 148 14.16 5.16 -8.05
C ALA A 148 15.45 5.47 -7.29
N VAL A 149 16.50 4.66 -7.46
CA VAL A 149 17.82 4.89 -6.84
C VAL A 149 18.45 6.19 -7.39
N ASP A 150 18.36 6.44 -8.69
CA ASP A 150 18.86 7.66 -9.32
C ASP A 150 18.15 8.91 -8.76
N ALA A 151 16.87 8.79 -8.40
CA ALA A 151 16.11 9.85 -7.74
C ALA A 151 16.42 10.00 -6.25
N GLY A 152 17.19 9.08 -5.65
CA GLY A 152 17.53 9.08 -4.22
C GLY A 152 16.51 8.38 -3.32
N LEU A 153 15.57 7.62 -3.89
CA LEU A 153 14.62 6.81 -3.14
C LEU A 153 15.29 5.58 -2.55
N LYS A 154 14.86 5.16 -1.35
CA LYS A 154 15.51 4.09 -0.58
C LYS A 154 14.61 2.91 -0.22
N VAL A 155 13.29 3.10 -0.22
CA VAL A 155 12.34 2.09 0.25
C VAL A 155 11.25 1.87 -0.78
N MET A 156 10.98 0.60 -1.10
CA MET A 156 9.81 0.18 -1.86
C MET A 156 8.86 -0.60 -0.96
N ARG A 157 7.60 -0.20 -0.91
CA ARG A 157 6.53 -0.99 -0.31
C ARG A 157 5.79 -1.76 -1.40
N LEU A 158 5.61 -3.04 -1.21
CA LEU A 158 5.01 -3.94 -2.20
C LEU A 158 4.14 -5.01 -1.54
N TRP A 159 3.28 -5.65 -2.35
CA TRP A 159 2.50 -6.80 -1.94
C TRP A 159 3.35 -8.08 -1.99
N ALA A 160 3.39 -8.83 -0.89
CA ALA A 160 4.00 -10.16 -0.83
C ALA A 160 3.02 -11.27 -1.25
N HIS A 161 2.02 -10.92 -2.03
CA HIS A 161 1.01 -11.80 -2.59
C HIS A 161 0.61 -11.28 -3.98
N THR A 162 -0.14 -12.09 -4.74
CA THR A 162 -0.73 -11.68 -6.03
C THR A 162 -2.21 -11.39 -5.86
N ILE A 163 -2.77 -10.58 -6.76
CA ILE A 163 -4.19 -10.21 -6.76
C ILE A 163 -4.93 -10.75 -8.00
N THR A 164 -4.19 -11.38 -8.91
CA THR A 164 -4.71 -11.83 -10.20
C THR A 164 -5.42 -13.18 -10.07
N GLU A 165 -6.70 -13.24 -10.42
CA GLU A 165 -7.43 -14.51 -10.50
C GLU A 165 -6.74 -15.47 -11.49
N GLY A 166 -6.51 -16.72 -11.05
CA GLY A 166 -5.76 -17.70 -11.81
C GLY A 166 -4.24 -17.56 -11.75
N HIS A 167 -3.72 -16.61 -10.97
CA HIS A 167 -2.28 -16.39 -10.72
C HIS A 167 -2.03 -16.13 -9.23
N ALA A 168 -2.54 -17.01 -8.38
CA ALA A 168 -2.45 -16.87 -6.94
C ALA A 168 -1.13 -17.39 -6.38
N LEU A 169 -0.49 -16.64 -5.47
CA LEU A 169 0.68 -17.09 -4.73
C LEU A 169 0.45 -18.42 -4.01
N GLN A 170 -0.74 -18.60 -3.43
CA GLN A 170 -1.22 -19.88 -2.93
C GLN A 170 -2.44 -20.32 -3.75
N THR A 171 -2.31 -21.46 -4.43
CA THR A 171 -3.42 -22.07 -5.17
C THR A 171 -4.42 -22.73 -4.22
N ARG A 172 -3.95 -23.28 -3.12
CA ARG A 172 -4.68 -23.82 -1.97
C ARG A 172 -3.87 -23.61 -0.69
N PRO A 173 -4.48 -23.71 0.50
CA PRO A 173 -3.74 -23.62 1.76
C PRO A 173 -2.49 -24.52 1.77
N GLY A 174 -1.33 -23.89 1.99
CA GLY A 174 -0.03 -24.56 2.01
C GLY A 174 0.56 -24.95 0.66
N GLU A 175 -0.16 -24.76 -0.46
CA GLU A 175 0.33 -25.04 -1.82
C GLU A 175 0.72 -23.74 -2.54
N PHE A 176 1.99 -23.40 -2.50
CA PHE A 176 2.53 -22.19 -3.10
C PHE A 176 2.93 -22.42 -4.57
N ASP A 177 2.69 -21.41 -5.40
CA ASP A 177 3.18 -21.38 -6.77
C ASP A 177 4.67 -20.99 -6.77
N GLU A 178 5.52 -21.92 -7.21
CA GLU A 178 6.97 -21.72 -7.17
C GLU A 178 7.46 -20.67 -8.17
N ASP A 179 6.78 -20.46 -9.28
CA ASP A 179 7.18 -19.43 -10.26
C ASP A 179 6.89 -18.03 -9.70
N ILE A 180 5.79 -17.86 -8.95
CA ILE A 180 5.50 -16.62 -8.24
C ILE A 180 6.49 -16.39 -7.10
N LEU A 181 6.82 -17.44 -6.33
CA LEU A 181 7.86 -17.35 -5.30
C LEU A 181 9.22 -16.97 -5.87
N ARG A 182 9.61 -17.49 -7.04
CA ARG A 182 10.83 -17.07 -7.75
C ARG A 182 10.77 -15.63 -8.24
N GLY A 183 9.56 -15.15 -8.53
CA GLY A 183 9.32 -13.72 -8.80
C GLY A 183 9.68 -12.85 -7.59
N LEU A 184 9.26 -13.25 -6.39
CA LEU A 184 9.60 -12.57 -5.14
C LEU A 184 11.09 -12.68 -4.81
N ASP A 185 11.70 -13.86 -5.00
CA ASP A 185 13.16 -14.07 -4.89
C ASP A 185 13.92 -13.04 -5.75
N PHE A 186 13.48 -12.87 -6.99
CA PHE A 186 14.09 -11.93 -7.94
C PHE A 186 13.96 -10.48 -7.44
N VAL A 187 12.80 -10.07 -6.97
CA VAL A 187 12.56 -8.72 -6.45
C VAL A 187 13.49 -8.41 -5.26
N LEU A 188 13.58 -9.34 -4.32
CA LEU A 188 14.48 -9.23 -3.16
C LEU A 188 15.95 -9.11 -3.58
N ALA A 189 16.39 -10.00 -4.49
CA ALA A 189 17.76 -9.99 -4.98
C ALA A 189 18.11 -8.69 -5.70
N GLU A 190 17.22 -8.17 -6.56
CA GLU A 190 17.45 -6.93 -7.30
C GLU A 190 17.41 -5.68 -6.39
N ALA A 191 16.53 -5.68 -5.38
CA ALA A 191 16.50 -4.62 -4.39
C ALA A 191 17.80 -4.60 -3.54
N GLY A 192 18.24 -5.78 -3.07
CA GLY A 192 19.47 -5.92 -2.29
C GLY A 192 20.71 -5.45 -3.05
N LYS A 193 20.85 -5.78 -4.35
CA LYS A 193 21.95 -5.30 -5.20
C LYS A 193 22.04 -3.77 -5.28
N ARG A 194 20.90 -3.08 -5.10
CA ARG A 194 20.79 -1.62 -5.16
C ARG A 194 20.81 -0.95 -3.79
N GLY A 195 20.92 -1.72 -2.71
CA GLY A 195 20.82 -1.21 -1.34
C GLY A 195 19.43 -0.70 -0.97
N LEU A 196 18.41 -1.04 -1.73
CA LEU A 196 17.02 -0.71 -1.42
C LEU A 196 16.52 -1.55 -0.24
N LYS A 197 15.61 -1.01 0.52
CA LYS A 197 14.88 -1.70 1.58
C LYS A 197 13.43 -1.93 1.16
N LEU A 198 12.84 -3.04 1.60
CA LEU A 198 11.49 -3.45 1.22
C LEU A 198 10.57 -3.51 2.43
N ILE A 199 9.34 -3.00 2.27
CA ILE A 199 8.21 -3.25 3.17
C ILE A 199 7.25 -4.19 2.44
N LEU A 200 6.99 -5.35 3.02
CA LEU A 200 6.18 -6.41 2.43
C LEU A 200 4.78 -6.45 3.06
N ALA A 201 3.74 -6.07 2.32
CA ALA A 201 2.35 -6.21 2.76
C ALA A 201 1.89 -7.65 2.54
N MET A 202 1.47 -8.33 3.62
CA MET A 202 1.20 -9.77 3.62
C MET A 202 -0.15 -10.16 3.05
N THR A 203 -1.13 -9.27 3.10
CA THR A 203 -2.48 -9.43 2.59
C THR A 203 -3.10 -8.07 2.32
N ASP A 204 -4.30 -8.04 1.76
CA ASP A 204 -4.98 -6.81 1.34
C ASP A 204 -6.45 -6.84 1.72
N ASN A 205 -6.98 -5.69 2.13
CA ASN A 205 -8.41 -5.53 2.42
C ASN A 205 -9.28 -5.57 1.15
N TRP A 206 -8.72 -5.19 -0.01
CA TRP A 206 -9.48 -4.81 -1.20
C TRP A 206 -9.62 -5.92 -2.25
N TYR A 207 -8.71 -6.87 -2.28
CA TYR A 207 -8.65 -7.87 -3.33
C TYR A 207 -9.07 -9.25 -2.83
N PRO A 208 -9.90 -9.98 -3.61
CA PRO A 208 -10.35 -11.32 -3.23
C PRO A 208 -9.26 -12.39 -3.38
N VAL A 209 -8.26 -12.16 -4.24
CA VAL A 209 -7.14 -13.08 -4.43
C VAL A 209 -5.94 -12.55 -3.65
N GLY A 210 -5.34 -13.40 -2.81
CA GLY A 210 -4.23 -13.01 -1.93
C GLY A 210 -4.61 -12.02 -0.81
N GLY A 211 -5.82 -11.46 -0.83
CA GLY A 211 -6.35 -10.59 0.20
C GLY A 211 -7.05 -11.34 1.34
N ILE A 212 -7.64 -10.59 2.25
CA ILE A 212 -8.36 -11.09 3.43
C ILE A 212 -9.41 -12.14 3.04
N ASP A 213 -10.19 -11.88 1.98
CA ASP A 213 -11.28 -12.77 1.55
C ASP A 213 -10.77 -14.13 1.01
N TRP A 214 -9.51 -14.21 0.60
CA TRP A 214 -8.91 -15.50 0.25
C TRP A 214 -8.82 -16.42 1.46
N TYR A 215 -8.38 -15.90 2.62
CA TYR A 215 -8.28 -16.66 3.88
C TYR A 215 -9.65 -17.04 4.42
N VAL A 216 -10.62 -16.13 4.34
CA VAL A 216 -12.03 -16.40 4.70
C VAL A 216 -12.58 -17.54 3.85
N LYS A 217 -12.41 -17.49 2.53
CA LYS A 217 -12.88 -18.52 1.60
C LYS A 217 -12.30 -19.91 1.87
N HIS A 218 -11.09 -20.00 2.39
CA HIS A 218 -10.39 -21.25 2.64
C HIS A 218 -10.49 -21.72 4.10
N SER A 219 -11.13 -20.94 4.97
CA SER A 219 -11.49 -21.39 6.30
C SER A 219 -12.78 -22.23 6.25
N PRO A 220 -12.85 -23.36 7.01
CA PRO A 220 -14.08 -24.14 7.09
C PRO A 220 -15.18 -23.48 7.92
N THR A 221 -14.89 -22.43 8.69
CA THR A 221 -15.75 -21.81 9.69
C THR A 221 -16.02 -20.33 9.46
N ALA A 222 -15.18 -19.62 8.69
CA ALA A 222 -15.38 -18.24 8.32
C ALA A 222 -16.37 -18.10 7.14
N SER A 223 -17.10 -17.00 7.09
CA SER A 223 -18.09 -16.74 6.04
C SER A 223 -18.18 -15.28 5.61
N THR A 224 -17.67 -14.35 6.42
CA THR A 224 -17.69 -12.92 6.17
C THR A 224 -16.27 -12.34 6.23
N HIS A 225 -16.05 -11.21 5.58
CA HIS A 225 -14.78 -10.49 5.64
C HIS A 225 -14.31 -10.25 7.09
N ALA A 226 -15.22 -9.87 7.96
CA ALA A 226 -14.93 -9.61 9.37
C ALA A 226 -14.46 -10.87 10.12
N ASP A 227 -14.86 -12.07 9.70
CA ASP A 227 -14.43 -13.33 10.33
C ASP A 227 -12.91 -13.55 10.20
N PHE A 228 -12.25 -12.93 9.21
CA PHE A 228 -10.79 -12.97 9.11
C PHE A 228 -10.09 -12.55 10.41
N PHE A 229 -10.66 -11.61 11.13
CA PHE A 229 -10.06 -11.07 12.36
C PHE A 229 -10.30 -11.94 13.60
N THR A 230 -11.26 -12.86 13.56
CA THR A 230 -11.68 -13.64 14.72
C THR A 230 -11.69 -15.15 14.51
N ASP A 231 -11.82 -15.61 13.27
CA ASP A 231 -11.87 -17.03 12.95
C ASP A 231 -10.48 -17.68 13.10
N GLU A 232 -10.38 -18.68 13.98
CA GLU A 232 -9.11 -19.33 14.30
C GLU A 232 -8.44 -19.99 13.07
N ASN A 233 -9.24 -20.56 12.15
CA ASN A 233 -8.70 -21.23 10.97
C ASN A 233 -8.20 -20.20 9.94
N ALA A 234 -8.94 -19.10 9.71
CA ALA A 234 -8.50 -18.05 8.80
C ALA A 234 -7.21 -17.37 9.30
N VAL A 235 -7.15 -17.06 10.61
CA VAL A 235 -5.94 -16.49 11.22
C VAL A 235 -4.77 -17.48 11.16
N ALA A 236 -5.00 -18.77 11.45
CA ALA A 236 -3.94 -19.78 11.38
C ALA A 236 -3.37 -19.88 9.95
N LEU A 237 -4.21 -19.95 8.91
CA LEU A 237 -3.78 -19.94 7.51
C LEU A 237 -2.94 -18.71 7.17
N PHE A 238 -3.34 -17.54 7.65
CA PHE A 238 -2.60 -16.30 7.44
C PHE A 238 -1.22 -16.34 8.09
N LEU A 239 -1.13 -16.81 9.33
CA LEU A 239 0.13 -16.96 10.05
C LEU A 239 1.04 -18.02 9.42
N GLU A 240 0.50 -19.13 8.94
CA GLU A 240 1.24 -20.17 8.21
C GLU A 240 1.80 -19.63 6.89
N THR A 241 1.06 -18.77 6.20
CA THR A 241 1.55 -18.07 4.98
C THR A 241 2.78 -17.23 5.31
N HIS A 242 2.72 -16.39 6.35
CA HIS A 242 3.86 -15.58 6.76
C HIS A 242 5.04 -16.45 7.20
N ALA A 243 4.81 -17.48 8.00
CA ALA A 243 5.86 -18.40 8.44
C ALA A 243 6.55 -19.07 7.25
N SER A 244 5.78 -19.48 6.24
CA SER A 244 6.30 -20.10 5.01
C SER A 244 7.20 -19.14 4.23
N LEU A 245 6.76 -17.89 4.04
CA LEU A 245 7.57 -16.87 3.38
C LEU A 245 8.82 -16.52 4.21
N ALA A 246 8.69 -16.31 5.51
CA ALA A 246 9.82 -15.99 6.38
C ALA A 246 10.91 -17.08 6.36
N ASN A 247 10.52 -18.34 6.25
CA ASN A 247 11.44 -19.48 6.18
C ASN A 247 11.93 -19.82 4.76
N ARG A 248 11.34 -19.21 3.72
CA ARG A 248 11.80 -19.43 2.34
C ARG A 248 13.26 -19.02 2.20
N VAL A 249 14.07 -19.90 1.62
CA VAL A 249 15.42 -19.57 1.19
C VAL A 249 15.34 -19.05 -0.24
N ASN A 250 15.75 -17.80 -0.44
CA ASN A 250 15.80 -17.15 -1.75
C ASN A 250 16.67 -17.96 -2.70
N ALA A 251 16.11 -18.43 -3.82
CA ALA A 251 16.81 -19.27 -4.77
C ALA A 251 17.97 -18.57 -5.50
N ILE A 252 18.03 -17.23 -5.46
CA ILE A 252 19.07 -16.42 -6.11
C ILE A 252 20.19 -16.07 -5.13
N THR A 253 19.83 -15.62 -3.91
CA THR A 253 20.80 -15.14 -2.91
C THR A 253 21.24 -16.21 -1.93
N GLY A 254 20.48 -17.30 -1.78
CA GLY A 254 20.71 -18.34 -0.79
C GLY A 254 20.39 -17.92 0.65
N VAL A 255 19.81 -16.73 0.86
CA VAL A 255 19.48 -16.21 2.20
C VAL A 255 18.01 -16.50 2.51
N ALA A 256 17.70 -17.00 3.70
CA ALA A 256 16.33 -17.12 4.15
C ALA A 256 15.71 -15.73 4.36
N TYR A 257 14.45 -15.51 3.96
CA TYR A 257 13.81 -14.20 4.03
C TYR A 257 13.89 -13.59 5.43
N LYS A 258 13.64 -14.36 6.47
CA LYS A 258 13.78 -13.90 7.88
C LYS A 258 15.17 -13.39 8.27
N ASN A 259 16.20 -13.70 7.46
CA ASN A 259 17.58 -13.28 7.65
C ASN A 259 18.05 -12.31 6.56
N ASP A 260 17.17 -11.90 5.65
CA ASP A 260 17.51 -10.98 4.56
C ASP A 260 17.33 -9.53 5.00
N PRO A 261 18.43 -8.75 5.18
CA PRO A 261 18.35 -7.36 5.60
C PRO A 261 17.76 -6.43 4.54
N THR A 262 17.53 -6.92 3.33
CA THR A 262 16.77 -6.20 2.29
C THR A 262 15.33 -5.98 2.73
N ILE A 263 14.74 -6.92 3.46
CA ILE A 263 13.42 -6.75 4.07
C ILE A 263 13.57 -5.86 5.30
N MET A 264 13.04 -4.65 5.22
CA MET A 264 12.95 -3.70 6.35
C MET A 264 11.85 -4.14 7.31
N ALA A 265 10.66 -4.38 6.75
CA ALA A 265 9.48 -4.60 7.54
C ALA A 265 8.46 -5.51 6.84
N TRP A 266 7.60 -6.11 7.65
CA TRP A 266 6.35 -6.73 7.24
C TRP A 266 5.19 -5.84 7.67
N ASN A 267 4.27 -5.49 6.75
CA ASN A 267 2.95 -5.00 7.11
C ASN A 267 2.03 -6.18 7.35
N LEU A 268 1.25 -6.16 8.43
CA LEU A 268 0.27 -7.22 8.70
C LEU A 268 -0.72 -7.35 7.55
N ALA A 269 -1.25 -6.22 7.08
CA ALA A 269 -2.12 -6.16 5.92
C ALA A 269 -2.06 -4.76 5.28
N ASN A 270 -2.46 -4.63 4.02
CA ASN A 270 -2.80 -3.34 3.45
C ASN A 270 -4.21 -2.95 3.85
N GLU A 271 -4.34 -1.82 4.56
CA GLU A 271 -5.58 -1.17 4.95
C GLU A 271 -6.62 -2.11 5.61
N PRO A 272 -6.24 -2.91 6.64
CA PRO A 272 -7.17 -3.85 7.24
C PRO A 272 -8.36 -3.12 7.86
N ARG A 273 -9.58 -3.52 7.48
CA ARG A 273 -10.83 -2.97 7.99
C ARG A 273 -11.75 -4.08 8.48
N CYS A 274 -12.21 -3.97 9.70
CA CYS A 274 -13.25 -4.82 10.29
C CYS A 274 -14.52 -3.98 10.42
N GLN A 275 -15.22 -3.76 9.29
CA GLN A 275 -16.36 -2.86 9.24
C GLN A 275 -17.46 -3.24 10.24
N GLY A 276 -17.79 -2.32 11.12
CA GLY A 276 -18.81 -2.52 12.16
C GLY A 276 -18.34 -3.29 13.38
N CYS A 277 -17.10 -3.79 13.40
CA CYS A 277 -16.54 -4.44 14.57
C CYS A 277 -16.29 -3.44 15.71
N ASP A 278 -16.32 -3.95 16.93
CA ASP A 278 -15.73 -3.24 18.06
C ASP A 278 -14.21 -3.14 17.85
N PRO A 279 -13.56 -1.99 18.12
CA PRO A 279 -12.12 -1.83 17.94
C PRO A 279 -11.26 -2.86 18.67
N SER A 280 -11.76 -3.47 19.74
CA SER A 280 -11.07 -4.55 20.46
C SER A 280 -10.84 -5.80 19.62
N VAL A 281 -11.67 -6.04 18.60
CA VAL A 281 -11.51 -7.16 17.65
C VAL A 281 -10.24 -6.96 16.82
N MET A 282 -10.10 -5.78 16.21
CA MET A 282 -8.89 -5.43 15.43
C MET A 282 -7.65 -5.40 16.34
N GLN A 283 -7.79 -4.86 17.56
CA GLN A 283 -6.70 -4.80 18.52
C GLN A 283 -6.18 -6.21 18.88
N ALA A 284 -7.08 -7.14 19.21
CA ALA A 284 -6.70 -8.52 19.54
C ALA A 284 -6.05 -9.25 18.36
N TRP A 285 -6.55 -9.01 17.13
CA TRP A 285 -5.96 -9.56 15.91
C TRP A 285 -4.55 -9.00 15.68
N ILE A 286 -4.34 -7.69 15.83
CA ILE A 286 -3.01 -7.05 15.69
C ILE A 286 -2.05 -7.64 16.72
N GLU A 287 -2.42 -7.73 17.99
CA GLU A 287 -1.57 -8.27 19.05
C GLU A 287 -1.12 -9.71 18.75
N ARG A 288 -2.05 -10.56 18.35
CA ARG A 288 -1.80 -11.96 18.02
C ARG A 288 -0.89 -12.10 16.79
N THR A 289 -1.24 -11.43 15.70
CA THR A 289 -0.54 -11.58 14.42
C THR A 289 0.84 -10.94 14.45
N CYS A 290 0.97 -9.77 15.05
CA CYS A 290 2.24 -9.09 15.21
C CYS A 290 3.22 -9.92 16.06
N ALA A 291 2.77 -10.51 17.17
CA ALA A 291 3.59 -11.38 18.00
C ALA A 291 4.14 -12.57 17.20
N ALA A 292 3.29 -13.23 16.42
CA ALA A 292 3.69 -14.34 15.57
C ALA A 292 4.68 -13.90 14.47
N PHE A 293 4.48 -12.71 13.87
CA PHE A 293 5.41 -12.19 12.86
C PHE A 293 6.80 -11.95 13.46
N LYS A 294 6.87 -11.41 14.68
CA LYS A 294 8.14 -11.26 15.42
C LYS A 294 8.80 -12.59 15.76
N GLU A 295 8.03 -13.63 16.02
CA GLU A 295 8.56 -14.97 16.23
C GLU A 295 9.12 -15.57 14.93
N HIS A 296 8.39 -15.41 13.81
CA HIS A 296 8.81 -15.95 12.52
C HIS A 296 10.02 -15.20 11.93
N ALA A 297 10.10 -13.88 12.10
CA ALA A 297 11.12 -13.02 11.52
C ALA A 297 11.63 -11.95 12.53
N PRO A 298 12.37 -12.37 13.58
CA PRO A 298 12.71 -11.50 14.73
C PRO A 298 13.61 -10.31 14.36
N ASN A 299 14.25 -10.35 13.22
CA ASN A 299 15.16 -9.29 12.77
C ASN A 299 14.45 -8.15 12.03
N HIS A 300 13.21 -8.37 11.57
CA HIS A 300 12.47 -7.40 10.79
C HIS A 300 11.55 -6.54 11.67
N LEU A 301 11.28 -5.35 11.19
CA LEU A 301 10.25 -4.50 11.76
C LEU A 301 8.86 -5.01 11.37
N VAL A 302 7.86 -4.67 12.19
CA VAL A 302 6.46 -4.94 11.90
C VAL A 302 5.69 -3.63 11.93
N GLY A 303 4.96 -3.34 10.86
CA GLY A 303 3.95 -2.31 10.74
C GLY A 303 2.57 -2.93 10.54
N ILE A 304 1.52 -2.15 10.77
CA ILE A 304 0.14 -2.65 10.58
C ILE A 304 -0.29 -2.49 9.13
N GLY A 305 -0.08 -1.30 8.53
CA GLY A 305 -0.53 -0.91 7.19
C GLY A 305 -1.92 -0.27 7.18
N THR A 306 -2.31 0.42 8.26
CA THR A 306 -3.61 1.10 8.40
C THR A 306 -3.60 2.52 7.84
N GLU A 307 -4.80 3.06 7.55
CA GLU A 307 -4.97 4.46 7.16
C GLU A 307 -4.78 5.42 8.34
N GLY A 308 -4.86 4.93 9.58
CA GLY A 308 -4.73 5.75 10.78
C GLY A 308 -6.05 6.39 11.23
N PHE A 309 -7.16 5.66 11.11
CA PHE A 309 -8.45 6.12 11.63
C PHE A 309 -8.51 5.97 13.15
N TYR A 310 -9.09 6.99 13.80
CA TYR A 310 -9.34 6.96 15.23
C TYR A 310 -10.64 6.23 15.55
N GLY A 311 -10.63 5.39 16.56
CA GLY A 311 -11.82 4.79 17.14
C GLY A 311 -12.67 5.84 17.88
N LYS A 312 -13.94 5.51 18.15
CA LYS A 312 -14.91 6.41 18.83
C LYS A 312 -14.44 6.83 20.23
N ALA A 313 -13.69 5.98 20.90
CA ALA A 313 -13.22 6.23 22.27
C ALA A 313 -11.94 7.07 22.33
N SER A 314 -11.28 7.34 21.20
CA SER A 314 -9.96 7.99 21.17
C SER A 314 -9.94 9.46 21.60
N GLY A 315 -11.09 10.16 21.54
CA GLY A 315 -11.16 11.62 21.71
C GLY A 315 -10.72 12.44 20.48
N PHE A 316 -10.25 11.77 19.40
CA PHE A 316 -9.75 12.41 18.18
C PHE A 316 -10.62 12.11 16.94
N MET A 317 -11.81 11.57 17.13
CA MET A 317 -12.69 11.16 16.03
C MET A 317 -12.99 12.28 15.02
N ASP A 318 -13.07 13.53 15.46
CA ASP A 318 -13.28 14.70 14.60
C ASP A 318 -12.13 14.95 13.59
N SER A 319 -10.98 14.29 13.81
CA SER A 319 -9.83 14.29 12.91
C SER A 319 -9.92 13.23 11.80
N ASN A 320 -10.90 12.35 11.86
CA ASN A 320 -11.16 11.35 10.82
C ASN A 320 -11.78 12.00 9.57
N PRO A 321 -11.65 11.36 8.39
CA PRO A 321 -12.46 11.75 7.25
C PRO A 321 -13.94 11.52 7.55
N GLY A 322 -14.76 12.54 7.28
CA GLY A 322 -16.19 12.54 7.53
C GLY A 322 -16.69 13.98 7.70
N LEU A 323 -17.86 14.30 7.14
CA LEU A 323 -18.50 15.60 7.28
C LEU A 323 -19.85 15.46 7.96
N GLY A 324 -20.13 16.37 8.90
CA GLY A 324 -21.49 16.60 9.37
C GLY A 324 -22.17 15.40 10.02
N GLY A 325 -21.44 14.59 10.78
CA GLY A 325 -21.95 13.38 11.43
C GLY A 325 -21.72 12.08 10.67
N SER A 326 -21.05 12.10 9.54
CA SER A 326 -20.53 10.90 8.91
C SER A 326 -19.29 10.43 9.69
N ASP A 327 -19.46 9.40 10.48
CA ASP A 327 -18.39 8.78 11.28
C ASP A 327 -17.92 7.45 10.69
N TRP A 328 -18.02 7.29 9.38
CA TRP A 328 -17.74 6.02 8.70
C TRP A 328 -16.35 5.47 9.08
N ALA A 329 -15.32 6.30 9.08
CA ALA A 329 -13.96 5.89 9.38
C ALA A 329 -13.80 5.34 10.80
N SER A 330 -14.58 5.83 11.78
CA SER A 330 -14.58 5.32 13.16
C SER A 330 -15.31 3.95 13.31
N ARG A 331 -15.92 3.45 12.23
CA ARG A 331 -16.61 2.15 12.19
C ARG A 331 -15.84 1.08 11.42
N GLU A 332 -14.64 1.39 10.98
CA GLU A 332 -13.78 0.44 10.25
C GLU A 332 -12.99 -0.51 11.19
N GLY A 333 -13.29 -0.49 12.49
CA GLY A 333 -12.65 -1.35 13.49
C GLY A 333 -11.28 -0.88 13.94
N GLN A 334 -10.75 0.18 13.35
CA GLN A 334 -9.45 0.76 13.73
C GLN A 334 -9.56 1.65 14.97
N ASP A 335 -8.52 1.67 15.79
CA ASP A 335 -8.22 2.73 16.75
C ASP A 335 -6.73 3.07 16.65
N PHE A 336 -6.42 4.10 15.91
CA PHE A 336 -5.08 4.45 15.46
C PHE A 336 -4.02 4.38 16.56
N LEU A 337 -4.24 5.08 17.69
CA LEU A 337 -3.23 5.13 18.76
C LEU A 337 -3.11 3.80 19.51
N GLN A 338 -4.22 3.14 19.78
CA GLN A 338 -4.22 1.84 20.49
C GLN A 338 -3.56 0.76 19.64
N ASN A 339 -3.94 0.71 18.34
CA ASN A 339 -3.38 -0.26 17.43
C ASN A 339 -1.86 -0.06 17.27
N ALA A 340 -1.42 1.18 17.04
CA ALA A 340 -0.02 1.53 16.89
C ALA A 340 0.80 1.33 18.18
N ALA A 341 0.18 1.48 19.35
CA ALA A 341 0.83 1.27 20.66
C ALA A 341 1.12 -0.21 20.98
N THR A 342 0.58 -1.15 20.20
CA THR A 342 0.87 -2.59 20.39
C THR A 342 2.36 -2.85 20.45
N LYS A 343 2.82 -3.58 21.48
CA LYS A 343 4.25 -3.70 21.83
C LYS A 343 5.12 -4.24 20.70
N CYS A 344 4.60 -5.17 19.88
CA CYS A 344 5.35 -5.78 18.79
C CYS A 344 5.25 -5.00 17.47
N VAL A 345 4.42 -3.97 17.37
CA VAL A 345 4.40 -3.02 16.27
C VAL A 345 5.55 -2.04 16.45
N ASP A 346 6.46 -1.94 15.48
CA ASP A 346 7.69 -1.17 15.62
C ASP A 346 7.56 0.28 15.14
N TYR A 347 6.63 0.56 14.23
CA TYR A 347 6.44 1.88 13.67
C TYR A 347 4.97 2.15 13.29
N VAL A 348 4.65 3.40 13.12
CA VAL A 348 3.33 3.90 12.74
C VAL A 348 3.31 4.14 11.23
N GLY A 349 2.47 3.43 10.50
CA GLY A 349 2.12 3.73 9.11
C GLY A 349 0.78 4.45 9.03
N VAL A 350 0.66 5.45 8.14
CA VAL A 350 -0.62 6.08 7.81
C VAL A 350 -0.76 6.25 6.30
N HIS A 351 -2.02 6.15 5.83
CA HIS A 351 -2.40 6.40 4.45
C HIS A 351 -3.34 7.60 4.38
N VAL A 352 -3.20 8.45 3.38
CA VAL A 352 -4.04 9.64 3.25
C VAL A 352 -4.56 9.82 1.83
N TRP A 353 -5.89 9.64 1.68
CA TRP A 353 -6.59 9.61 0.40
C TRP A 353 -7.73 10.63 0.34
N PRO A 354 -7.44 11.95 0.35
CA PRO A 354 -8.47 12.98 0.39
C PRO A 354 -9.44 12.94 -0.79
N ASP A 355 -8.98 12.55 -1.98
CA ASP A 355 -9.84 12.41 -3.16
C ASP A 355 -10.90 11.33 -2.95
N ASP A 356 -10.48 10.16 -2.45
CA ASP A 356 -11.36 9.01 -2.23
C ASP A 356 -12.27 9.22 -1.02
N TRP A 357 -11.86 10.08 -0.09
CA TRP A 357 -12.66 10.45 1.07
C TRP A 357 -13.52 11.71 0.88
N ASN A 358 -13.63 12.23 -0.35
CA ASN A 358 -14.38 13.45 -0.70
C ASN A 358 -13.87 14.74 -0.05
N PHE A 359 -12.57 14.83 0.23
CA PHE A 359 -11.88 16.01 0.75
C PHE A 359 -10.71 16.42 -0.16
N PRO A 360 -10.93 16.75 -1.42
CA PRO A 360 -9.88 16.81 -2.45
C PRO A 360 -8.88 17.97 -2.29
N GLY A 361 -8.81 18.60 -1.13
CA GLY A 361 -7.95 19.77 -0.88
C GLY A 361 -6.70 19.45 -0.08
N THR A 362 -5.61 20.19 -0.36
CA THR A 362 -4.35 20.09 0.39
C THR A 362 -4.50 20.47 1.86
N ALA A 363 -5.47 21.30 2.21
CA ALA A 363 -5.72 21.70 3.61
C ALA A 363 -6.16 20.52 4.48
N PHE A 364 -7.00 19.62 3.97
CA PHE A 364 -7.37 18.39 4.69
C PHE A 364 -6.17 17.45 4.79
N GLN A 365 -5.47 17.20 3.70
CA GLN A 365 -4.27 16.36 3.66
C GLN A 365 -3.25 16.79 4.73
N ARG A 366 -2.91 18.08 4.76
CA ARG A 366 -1.97 18.62 5.74
C ARG A 366 -2.42 18.38 7.17
N ARG A 367 -3.67 18.76 7.49
CA ARG A 367 -4.22 18.56 8.84
C ARG A 367 -4.22 17.09 9.24
N PHE A 368 -4.57 16.20 8.33
CA PHE A 368 -4.60 14.77 8.58
C PHE A 368 -3.21 14.26 8.98
N ILE A 369 -2.18 14.63 8.21
CA ILE A 369 -0.79 14.23 8.48
C ILE A 369 -0.29 14.87 9.78
N GLU A 370 -0.42 16.18 9.95
CA GLU A 370 0.03 16.93 11.12
C GLU A 370 -0.59 16.40 12.41
N GLN A 371 -1.89 16.09 12.41
CA GLN A 371 -2.61 15.56 13.57
C GLN A 371 -2.13 14.16 13.97
N ARG A 372 -1.84 13.27 13.01
CA ARG A 372 -1.34 11.91 13.31
C ARG A 372 0.09 11.96 13.82
N ILE A 373 0.93 12.81 13.26
CA ILE A 373 2.29 13.05 13.76
C ILE A 373 2.23 13.57 15.20
N ALA A 374 1.45 14.62 15.46
CA ALA A 374 1.31 15.19 16.79
C ALA A 374 0.75 14.17 17.80
N ALA A 375 -0.29 13.41 17.42
CA ALA A 375 -0.85 12.39 18.29
C ALA A 375 0.14 11.25 18.59
N THR A 376 0.94 10.83 17.60
CA THR A 376 2.01 9.83 17.77
C THR A 376 3.07 10.35 18.74
N ARG A 377 3.49 11.61 18.62
CA ARG A 377 4.48 12.22 19.49
C ARG A 377 3.97 12.42 20.92
N ASP A 378 2.76 12.97 21.07
CA ASP A 378 2.29 13.56 22.32
C ASP A 378 1.31 12.66 23.10
N SER A 379 0.64 11.71 22.43
CA SER A 379 -0.49 11.00 23.01
C SER A 379 -0.44 9.48 22.87
N MET A 380 0.58 8.92 22.24
CA MET A 380 0.66 7.47 22.05
C MET A 380 0.93 6.73 23.37
N PRO A 381 0.11 5.75 23.74
CA PRO A 381 0.37 4.91 24.91
C PRO A 381 1.72 4.19 24.77
N GLY A 382 2.54 4.24 25.79
CA GLY A 382 3.87 3.60 25.80
C GLY A 382 4.99 4.44 25.16
N GLY A 383 4.69 5.63 24.71
CA GLY A 383 5.63 6.56 24.08
C GLY A 383 5.60 6.55 22.54
N PRO A 384 6.27 7.52 21.91
CA PRO A 384 6.28 7.66 20.46
C PRO A 384 6.99 6.49 19.77
N LYS A 385 6.66 6.29 18.49
CA LYS A 385 7.31 5.34 17.58
C LYS A 385 7.68 6.05 16.27
N PRO A 386 8.59 5.50 15.45
CA PRO A 386 8.88 6.03 14.13
C PRO A 386 7.60 6.18 13.31
N PHE A 387 7.38 7.34 12.71
CA PHE A 387 6.20 7.65 11.91
C PHE A 387 6.54 7.59 10.42
N VAL A 388 5.74 6.90 9.63
CA VAL A 388 5.86 6.79 8.18
C VAL A 388 4.55 7.23 7.52
N LEU A 389 4.62 8.22 6.65
CA LEU A 389 3.53 8.49 5.70
C LEU A 389 3.60 7.40 4.61
N GLU A 390 2.87 6.30 4.83
CA GLU A 390 3.09 5.04 4.12
C GLU A 390 2.37 5.00 2.77
N GLU A 391 1.27 5.76 2.62
CA GLU A 391 0.63 6.00 1.33
C GLU A 391 0.05 7.41 1.22
N PHE A 392 0.25 8.02 0.07
CA PHE A 392 -0.50 9.18 -0.41
C PHE A 392 -0.38 9.29 -1.92
N GLY A 393 -1.40 9.80 -2.56
CA GLY A 393 -1.41 9.96 -4.00
C GLY A 393 -2.46 10.96 -4.46
N LYS A 394 -2.45 11.29 -5.75
CA LYS A 394 -3.41 12.19 -6.39
C LYS A 394 -3.83 11.63 -7.72
N THR A 395 -5.13 11.54 -7.94
CA THR A 395 -5.68 11.08 -9.22
C THR A 395 -5.40 12.05 -10.35
N VAL A 396 -5.19 11.49 -11.56
CA VAL A 396 -5.21 12.24 -12.82
C VAL A 396 -6.19 11.54 -13.75
N ARG A 397 -7.04 12.28 -14.45
CA ARG A 397 -7.96 11.70 -15.44
C ARG A 397 -7.20 11.20 -16.66
N ALA A 398 -7.64 10.09 -17.23
CA ALA A 398 -7.11 9.59 -18.49
C ALA A 398 -7.24 10.67 -19.58
N GLY A 399 -6.12 11.06 -20.21
CA GLY A 399 -6.07 12.09 -21.26
C GLY A 399 -5.82 13.52 -20.75
N GLU A 400 -5.78 13.77 -19.44
CA GLU A 400 -5.33 15.04 -18.87
C GLU A 400 -3.82 15.01 -18.62
N THR A 401 -3.14 16.11 -18.93
CA THR A 401 -1.76 16.28 -18.48
C THR A 401 -1.73 16.39 -16.96
N ASN A 402 -0.70 15.86 -16.32
CA ASN A 402 -0.56 15.69 -14.86
C ASN A 402 -0.84 16.93 -13.99
N GLU A 403 -1.01 18.10 -14.59
CA GLU A 403 -0.91 19.39 -13.92
C GLU A 403 -2.24 20.10 -13.69
N ASN A 404 -3.30 19.74 -14.44
CA ASN A 404 -4.54 20.51 -14.48
C ASN A 404 -5.81 19.66 -14.28
N ALA A 405 -5.76 18.64 -13.44
CA ALA A 405 -6.96 17.85 -13.15
C ALA A 405 -8.04 18.72 -12.47
N LEU A 406 -9.04 19.10 -13.26
CA LEU A 406 -10.29 19.62 -12.76
C LEU A 406 -11.17 18.45 -12.36
N ASN A 407 -11.70 18.44 -11.14
CA ASN A 407 -12.84 17.61 -10.82
C ASN A 407 -14.06 18.16 -11.55
N ALA A 408 -14.41 17.55 -12.68
CA ALA A 408 -15.50 18.05 -13.53
C ALA A 408 -16.89 17.67 -12.99
N GLU A 409 -16.97 16.77 -11.98
CA GLU A 409 -18.28 16.33 -11.47
C GLU A 409 -18.94 17.34 -10.53
N ASP A 410 -18.17 18.17 -9.84
CA ASP A 410 -18.71 19.18 -8.90
C ASP A 410 -18.24 20.61 -9.17
N GLY A 411 -17.52 20.87 -10.26
CA GLY A 411 -17.04 22.20 -10.63
C GLY A 411 -15.98 22.81 -9.69
N ARG A 412 -15.42 22.02 -8.78
CA ARG A 412 -14.38 22.48 -7.84
C ARG A 412 -13.01 22.31 -8.48
N THR A 413 -12.17 23.35 -8.35
CA THR A 413 -10.74 23.23 -8.68
C THR A 413 -10.06 22.41 -7.60
N THR A 414 -9.52 21.24 -7.96
CA THR A 414 -8.63 20.47 -7.09
C THR A 414 -7.18 20.91 -7.31
N PRO A 415 -6.31 20.79 -6.30
CA PRO A 415 -4.89 21.01 -6.50
C PRO A 415 -4.36 20.11 -7.60
N THR A 416 -3.43 20.59 -8.41
CA THR A 416 -2.67 19.76 -9.33
C THR A 416 -1.91 18.68 -8.55
N ARG A 417 -1.54 17.58 -9.21
CA ARG A 417 -0.72 16.53 -8.60
C ARG A 417 0.58 17.09 -8.00
N VAL A 418 1.25 18.01 -8.71
CA VAL A 418 2.45 18.70 -8.23
C VAL A 418 2.20 19.38 -6.88
N LYS A 419 1.21 20.25 -6.80
CA LYS A 419 0.87 20.98 -5.55
C LYS A 419 0.48 20.05 -4.41
N TYR A 420 -0.17 18.95 -4.75
CA TYR A 420 -0.58 17.95 -3.76
C TYR A 420 0.63 17.24 -3.15
N PHE A 421 1.61 16.85 -3.98
CA PHE A 421 2.87 16.25 -3.53
C PHE A 421 3.73 17.26 -2.77
N GLU A 422 3.86 18.50 -3.28
CA GLU A 422 4.55 19.59 -2.57
C GLU A 422 3.97 19.81 -1.17
N SER A 423 2.64 19.77 -1.04
CA SER A 423 1.96 19.95 0.25
C SER A 423 2.26 18.83 1.24
N ALA A 424 2.19 17.55 0.80
CA ALA A 424 2.50 16.40 1.65
C ALA A 424 3.97 16.43 2.08
N TYR A 425 4.88 16.66 1.14
CA TYR A 425 6.31 16.66 1.42
C TYR A 425 6.78 17.84 2.28
N ALA A 426 6.17 19.00 2.14
CA ALA A 426 6.50 20.13 3.01
C ALA A 426 6.22 19.84 4.49
N VAL A 427 5.09 19.20 4.80
CA VAL A 427 4.77 18.74 6.16
C VAL A 427 5.74 17.65 6.61
N SER A 428 5.99 16.68 5.75
CA SER A 428 6.85 15.55 6.04
C SER A 428 8.30 15.96 6.32
N GLU A 429 8.86 16.87 5.51
CA GLU A 429 10.21 17.39 5.71
C GLU A 429 10.35 18.22 6.97
N ALA A 430 9.34 19.02 7.32
CA ALA A 430 9.34 19.77 8.57
C ALA A 430 9.37 18.81 9.76
N ALA A 431 8.49 17.81 9.76
CA ALA A 431 8.42 16.80 10.82
C ALA A 431 9.69 15.92 10.89
N ALA A 432 10.30 15.60 9.75
CA ALA A 432 11.54 14.82 9.73
C ALA A 432 12.72 15.55 10.34
N ARG A 433 12.81 16.89 10.19
CA ARG A 433 13.85 17.71 10.84
C ARG A 433 13.72 17.73 12.35
N GLU A 434 12.50 17.57 12.87
CA GLU A 434 12.21 17.49 14.31
C GLU A 434 12.30 16.06 14.86
N GLY A 435 12.57 15.07 13.99
CA GLY A 435 12.58 13.65 14.37
C GLY A 435 11.19 13.07 14.62
N ASP A 436 10.13 13.71 14.14
CA ASP A 436 8.74 13.28 14.30
C ASP A 436 8.21 12.45 13.10
N LEU A 437 8.99 12.37 12.00
CA LEU A 437 8.70 11.55 10.83
C LEU A 437 9.98 10.88 10.33
N SER A 438 9.91 9.60 10.03
CA SER A 438 11.06 8.79 9.62
C SER A 438 10.98 8.32 8.17
N GLY A 439 9.81 8.43 7.50
CA GLY A 439 9.71 7.99 6.11
C GLY A 439 8.46 8.47 5.39
N THR A 440 8.56 8.48 4.07
CA THR A 440 7.44 8.76 3.15
C THR A 440 7.44 7.78 1.99
N LEU A 441 6.26 7.32 1.56
CA LEU A 441 6.09 6.44 0.40
C LEU A 441 4.90 6.97 -0.42
N PHE A 442 5.15 7.41 -1.65
CA PHE A 442 4.06 7.88 -2.50
C PHE A 442 3.39 6.71 -3.25
N TRP A 443 2.13 6.88 -3.61
CA TRP A 443 1.36 5.94 -4.41
C TRP A 443 1.20 6.47 -5.82
N HIS A 444 1.66 5.77 -6.82
CA HIS A 444 2.62 4.71 -6.90
C HIS A 444 3.53 4.96 -8.13
N PHE A 445 4.63 4.25 -8.24
CA PHE A 445 5.67 4.55 -9.22
C PHE A 445 5.63 3.60 -10.41
N TYR A 446 5.74 4.17 -11.60
CA TYR A 446 6.01 3.44 -12.84
C TYR A 446 7.28 3.95 -13.51
N ASP A 447 7.99 3.07 -14.23
CA ASP A 447 9.05 3.51 -15.12
C ASP A 447 8.47 4.34 -16.29
N ARG A 448 9.32 5.08 -17.00
CA ARG A 448 8.91 5.96 -18.09
C ARG A 448 8.25 5.24 -19.27
N GLY A 449 8.43 3.93 -19.39
CA GLY A 449 7.93 3.10 -20.48
C GLY A 449 6.50 2.62 -20.30
N VAL A 450 5.89 2.86 -19.12
CA VAL A 450 4.58 2.34 -18.76
C VAL A 450 3.55 3.46 -18.74
N GLY A 451 2.34 3.17 -19.26
CA GLY A 451 1.21 4.10 -19.14
C GLY A 451 0.84 4.28 -17.68
N PRO A 452 0.67 5.53 -17.18
CA PRO A 452 0.24 5.75 -15.82
C PRO A 452 -1.21 5.30 -15.69
N GLY A 453 -1.51 4.53 -14.69
CA GLY A 453 -2.87 4.40 -14.20
C GLY A 453 -3.37 5.72 -13.58
N LYS A 454 -4.56 5.69 -13.03
CA LYS A 454 -5.21 6.85 -12.40
C LYS A 454 -4.29 7.61 -11.40
N TYR A 455 -3.47 6.88 -10.64
CA TYR A 455 -2.56 7.42 -9.62
C TYR A 455 -1.08 7.33 -9.99
N GLY A 456 -0.72 6.55 -11.00
CA GLY A 456 0.68 6.27 -11.33
C GLY A 456 1.48 7.52 -11.66
N VAL A 457 2.68 7.61 -11.12
CA VAL A 457 3.68 8.66 -11.39
C VAL A 457 4.83 8.01 -12.14
N ARG A 458 5.24 8.61 -13.25
CA ARG A 458 6.40 8.16 -14.04
C ARG A 458 7.60 9.05 -13.78
N SER A 459 8.80 8.52 -13.99
CA SER A 459 10.05 9.27 -13.82
C SER A 459 10.17 10.52 -14.69
N ASN A 460 9.40 10.65 -15.77
CA ASN A 460 9.37 11.83 -16.63
C ASN A 460 8.19 12.79 -16.36
N ASP A 461 7.36 12.53 -15.33
CA ASP A 461 6.28 13.40 -14.92
C ASP A 461 6.79 14.56 -14.05
N ASP A 462 6.13 15.74 -14.12
CA ASP A 462 6.52 16.88 -13.29
C ASP A 462 6.37 16.62 -11.79
N ALA A 463 5.40 15.80 -11.39
CA ALA A 463 5.26 15.34 -10.01
C ALA A 463 6.49 14.54 -9.54
N PHE A 464 7.17 13.82 -10.42
CA PHE A 464 8.37 13.06 -10.07
C PHE A 464 9.57 13.98 -9.74
N ARG A 465 9.66 15.15 -10.34
CA ARG A 465 10.66 16.17 -9.95
C ARG A 465 10.47 16.64 -8.50
N VAL A 466 9.21 16.70 -8.06
CA VAL A 466 8.91 16.99 -6.64
C VAL A 466 9.35 15.83 -5.75
N VAL A 467 9.14 14.59 -6.19
CA VAL A 467 9.64 13.38 -5.51
C VAL A 467 11.17 13.40 -5.39
N GLU A 468 11.89 13.67 -6.48
CA GLU A 468 13.37 13.76 -6.47
C GLU A 468 13.88 14.84 -5.51
N LYS A 469 13.26 16.03 -5.53
CA LYS A 469 13.61 17.11 -4.61
C LYS A 469 13.41 16.70 -3.17
N HIS A 470 12.29 16.06 -2.87
CA HIS A 470 11.99 15.54 -1.54
C HIS A 470 12.97 14.45 -1.11
N ALA A 471 13.27 13.50 -1.99
CA ALA A 471 14.24 12.43 -1.69
C ALA A 471 15.62 12.99 -1.32
N ARG A 472 16.10 14.03 -2.04
CA ARG A 472 17.34 14.74 -1.70
C ARG A 472 17.23 15.43 -0.34
N ALA A 473 16.12 16.07 -0.03
CA ALA A 473 15.90 16.70 1.28
C ALA A 473 15.93 15.68 2.43
N MET A 474 15.26 14.53 2.28
CA MET A 474 15.29 13.46 3.26
C MET A 474 16.68 12.85 3.43
N ASN A 475 17.43 12.67 2.35
CA ASN A 475 18.82 12.21 2.39
C ASN A 475 19.73 13.20 3.12
N ALA A 476 19.54 14.50 2.93
CA ALA A 476 20.29 15.53 3.64
C ALA A 476 19.96 15.55 5.15
N ILE A 477 18.68 15.35 5.52
CA ILE A 477 18.27 15.20 6.93
C ILE A 477 18.94 13.98 7.58
N ALA A 478 19.05 12.87 6.83
CA ALA A 478 19.77 11.67 7.29
C ALA A 478 21.30 11.82 7.32
N GLY A 479 21.87 12.96 6.94
CA GLY A 479 23.31 13.17 6.89
C GLY A 479 24.01 12.36 5.77
N VAL A 480 23.29 11.87 4.78
CA VAL A 480 23.88 11.16 3.64
C VAL A 480 24.63 12.15 2.74
N PRO A 481 25.94 11.96 2.47
CA PRO A 481 26.72 12.87 1.64
C PRO A 481 26.13 12.99 0.22
N GLU A 482 26.19 14.19 -0.37
CA GLU A 482 25.76 14.41 -1.77
C GLU A 482 26.55 13.56 -2.78
N SER A 483 27.80 13.19 -2.45
CA SER A 483 28.59 12.26 -3.28
C SER A 483 27.98 10.86 -3.37
N CYS A 484 27.03 10.54 -2.51
CA CYS A 484 26.22 9.34 -2.58
C CYS A 484 24.89 9.54 -3.32
N ALA A 485 24.53 10.77 -3.63
CA ALA A 485 23.53 11.08 -4.64
C ALA A 485 24.25 11.03 -6.00
N VAL A 486 23.86 10.09 -6.84
CA VAL A 486 24.53 9.72 -8.09
C VAL A 486 25.06 10.92 -8.88
N SER A 487 26.35 10.93 -9.15
CA SER A 487 26.94 11.79 -10.18
C SER A 487 26.42 11.36 -11.56
N ASN A 488 25.43 12.07 -12.08
CA ASN A 488 25.09 12.03 -13.51
C ASN A 488 26.12 12.84 -14.28
N GLU A 489 27.35 12.33 -14.42
CA GLU A 489 28.32 12.78 -15.41
C GLU A 489 28.97 11.54 -16.01
N ALA A 490 28.43 11.09 -17.14
CA ALA A 490 29.15 10.57 -18.32
C ALA A 490 28.11 10.18 -19.40
#